data_bc62f061019124aacb679d816b1c39c2
#
_entry.id   bc62f061019124aacb679d816b1c39c2
#
_cell.length_a   1.000
_cell.length_b   1.000
_cell.length_c   1.000
_cell.angle_alpha   90.00
_cell.angle_beta   90.00
_cell.angle_gamma   90.00
#
_symmetry.space_group_name_H-M   'P 1'
#
loop_
_entity.id
_entity.type
_entity.pdbx_description
1 polymer ?
#
loop_
_entity_poly.entity_id
_entity_poly.type
_entity_poly.pdbx_seq_one_letter_code
_entity_poly.pdbx_strand_id
1 'polypeptide(L)'
;MPAGATRGPKMEQIAFTCLSVLALASAFGMVLSKNAVNGAMCLLLCLAAVAGLFVQLHAYLLAFVLVLVYAGAVVALFLFIIMLLDMQGGQTWRLRGLDLFAAAVVAALLITGLNLLAIRGRLESAPATGHSVGSSLKLYSYQLFTTYLLPVQVMGFLLLIAMLGVIVLSRRNERREDSE
;
A
#
# COMPACT_ATOMS: atom_id res chain seq x y z
N MET A 1 -25.69 3.57 27.79
CA MET A 1 -26.16 3.31 26.42
C MET A 1 -25.12 3.86 25.44
N PRO A 2 -24.37 3.05 24.71
CA PRO A 2 -23.68 3.49 23.52
C PRO A 2 -24.34 2.83 22.31
N ALA A 3 -24.95 3.64 21.47
CA ALA A 3 -25.41 3.23 20.16
C ALA A 3 -24.19 2.99 19.26
N GLY A 4 -23.60 1.80 19.36
CA GLY A 4 -22.69 1.25 18.38
C GLY A 4 -23.51 0.80 17.18
N ALA A 5 -23.54 1.62 16.13
CA ALA A 5 -24.17 1.28 14.87
C ALA A 5 -23.62 -0.05 14.38
N THR A 6 -24.41 -1.10 14.50
CA THR A 6 -24.24 -2.37 13.79
C THR A 6 -24.35 -2.08 12.31
N ARG A 7 -23.22 -1.73 11.66
CA ARG A 7 -23.13 -1.76 10.22
C ARG A 7 -23.40 -3.19 9.80
N GLY A 8 -24.58 -3.43 9.23
CA GLY A 8 -25.02 -4.77 8.86
C GLY A 8 -23.97 -5.47 7.99
N PRO A 9 -23.89 -6.80 8.05
CA PRO A 9 -22.86 -7.60 7.35
C PRO A 9 -22.77 -7.30 5.85
N LYS A 10 -23.83 -6.78 5.26
CA LYS A 10 -23.86 -6.32 3.85
C LYS A 10 -23.02 -5.08 3.60
N MET A 11 -22.94 -4.13 4.54
CA MET A 11 -22.14 -2.91 4.37
C MET A 11 -20.63 -3.19 4.44
N GLU A 12 -20.20 -4.06 5.34
CA GLU A 12 -18.77 -4.47 5.44
C GLU A 12 -18.33 -5.20 4.19
N GLN A 13 -19.19 -6.08 3.66
CA GLN A 13 -18.90 -6.83 2.44
C GLN A 13 -18.84 -5.92 1.21
N ILE A 14 -19.73 -4.93 1.10
CA ILE A 14 -19.71 -3.94 0.02
C ILE A 14 -18.45 -3.08 0.10
N ALA A 15 -18.08 -2.62 1.29
CA ALA A 15 -16.88 -1.82 1.49
C ALA A 15 -15.60 -2.61 1.17
N PHE A 16 -15.52 -3.89 1.59
CA PHE A 16 -14.42 -4.79 1.24
C PHE A 16 -14.29 -4.96 -0.27
N THR A 17 -15.39 -5.25 -0.95
CA THR A 17 -15.42 -5.44 -2.41
C THR A 17 -15.01 -4.17 -3.15
N CYS A 18 -15.50 -3.01 -2.71
CA CYS A 18 -15.16 -1.73 -3.31
C CYS A 18 -13.67 -1.40 -3.16
N LEU A 19 -13.10 -1.56 -1.97
CA LEU A 19 -11.67 -1.33 -1.72
C LEU A 19 -10.79 -2.34 -2.46
N SER A 20 -11.21 -3.59 -2.55
CA SER A 20 -10.49 -4.63 -3.27
C SER A 20 -10.43 -4.35 -4.77
N VAL A 21 -11.57 -3.96 -5.37
CA VAL A 21 -11.65 -3.56 -6.78
C VAL A 21 -10.81 -2.31 -7.04
N LEU A 22 -10.86 -1.32 -6.14
CA LEU A 22 -10.06 -0.11 -6.25
C LEU A 22 -8.56 -0.42 -6.20
N ALA A 23 -8.12 -1.31 -5.28
CA ALA A 23 -6.73 -1.73 -5.18
C ALA A 23 -6.25 -2.43 -6.46
N LEU A 24 -7.05 -3.35 -7.00
CA LEU A 24 -6.73 -4.05 -8.24
C LEU A 24 -6.70 -3.08 -9.44
N ALA A 25 -7.71 -2.23 -9.59
CA ALA A 25 -7.78 -1.28 -10.69
C ALA A 25 -6.59 -0.31 -10.67
N SER A 26 -6.21 0.21 -9.50
CA SER A 26 -5.05 1.10 -9.37
C SER A 26 -3.72 0.37 -9.59
N ALA A 27 -3.58 -0.89 -9.17
CA ALA A 27 -2.39 -1.69 -9.44
C ALA A 27 -2.19 -1.92 -10.94
N PHE A 28 -3.26 -2.23 -11.65
CA PHE A 28 -3.21 -2.36 -13.11
C PHE A 28 -2.96 -1.01 -13.79
N GLY A 29 -3.59 0.06 -13.31
CA GLY A 29 -3.33 1.41 -13.79
C GLY A 29 -1.86 1.79 -13.68
N MET A 30 -1.17 1.37 -12.61
CA MET A 30 0.27 1.54 -12.44
C MET A 30 1.07 0.83 -13.54
N VAL A 31 0.76 -0.43 -13.81
CA VAL A 31 1.50 -1.25 -14.80
C VAL A 31 1.29 -0.74 -16.24
N LEU A 32 0.08 -0.27 -16.55
CA LEU A 32 -0.25 0.28 -17.88
C LEU A 32 0.26 1.71 -18.08
N SER A 33 0.64 2.38 -17.01
CA SER A 33 1.05 3.78 -17.06
C SER A 33 2.44 3.92 -17.70
N LYS A 34 2.51 4.65 -18.81
CA LYS A 34 3.78 4.97 -19.49
C LYS A 34 4.52 6.13 -18.82
N ASN A 35 3.78 6.99 -18.13
CA ASN A 35 4.37 8.12 -17.40
C ASN A 35 4.68 7.68 -15.96
N ALA A 36 5.93 7.84 -15.55
CA ALA A 36 6.39 7.45 -14.23
C ALA A 36 5.61 8.15 -13.11
N VAL A 37 5.25 9.43 -13.29
CA VAL A 37 4.45 10.19 -12.32
C VAL A 37 3.05 9.62 -12.19
N ASN A 38 2.36 9.33 -13.30
CA ASN A 38 1.04 8.70 -13.27
C ASN A 38 1.06 7.31 -12.64
N GLY A 39 2.09 6.52 -12.93
CA GLY A 39 2.32 5.22 -12.31
C GLY A 39 2.47 5.31 -10.79
N ALA A 40 3.26 6.27 -10.33
CA ALA A 40 3.46 6.49 -8.90
C ALA A 40 2.20 7.01 -8.18
N MET A 41 1.37 7.83 -8.85
CA MET A 41 0.07 8.23 -8.32
C MET A 41 -0.91 7.05 -8.22
N CYS A 42 -0.93 6.16 -9.21
CA CYS A 42 -1.70 4.90 -9.15
C CYS A 42 -1.20 3.97 -8.03
N LEU A 43 0.11 3.89 -7.81
CA LEU A 43 0.70 3.14 -6.70
C LEU A 43 0.24 3.68 -5.35
N LEU A 44 0.24 5.01 -5.17
CA LEU A 44 -0.22 5.66 -3.95
C LEU A 44 -1.69 5.34 -3.68
N LEU A 45 -2.54 5.40 -4.71
CA LEU A 45 -3.96 5.04 -4.62
C LEU A 45 -4.13 3.56 -4.24
N CYS A 46 -3.32 2.67 -4.82
CA CYS A 46 -3.31 1.24 -4.49
C CYS A 46 -2.97 1.01 -3.01
N LEU A 47 -1.91 1.65 -2.51
CA LEU A 47 -1.50 1.55 -1.11
C LEU A 47 -2.58 2.09 -0.15
N ALA A 48 -3.24 3.19 -0.50
CA ALA A 48 -4.35 3.74 0.27
C ALA A 48 -5.54 2.75 0.33
N ALA A 49 -5.87 2.10 -0.78
CA ALA A 49 -6.92 1.09 -0.82
C ALA A 49 -6.56 -0.15 0.02
N VAL A 50 -5.32 -0.62 -0.06
CA VAL A 50 -4.82 -1.75 0.77
C VAL A 50 -4.82 -1.38 2.26
N ALA A 51 -4.44 -0.15 2.62
CA ALA A 51 -4.55 0.32 3.99
C ALA A 51 -6.01 0.30 4.49
N GLY A 52 -6.96 0.68 3.65
CA GLY A 52 -8.39 0.55 3.93
C GLY A 52 -8.84 -0.89 4.17
N LEU A 53 -8.30 -1.86 3.43
CA LEU A 53 -8.55 -3.29 3.67
C LEU A 53 -7.99 -3.74 5.03
N PHE A 54 -6.80 -3.29 5.42
CA PHE A 54 -6.26 -3.58 6.76
C PHE A 54 -7.11 -2.97 7.88
N VAL A 55 -7.67 -1.79 7.68
CA VAL A 55 -8.62 -1.19 8.63
C VAL A 55 -9.85 -2.08 8.79
N GLN A 56 -10.38 -2.64 7.71
CA GLN A 56 -11.51 -3.58 7.79
C GLN A 56 -11.16 -4.90 8.51
N LEU A 57 -9.93 -5.36 8.35
CA LEU A 57 -9.43 -6.53 9.09
C LEU A 57 -9.09 -6.23 10.55
N HIS A 58 -9.41 -5.04 11.06
CA HIS A 58 -9.06 -4.58 12.40
C HIS A 58 -7.54 -4.51 12.68
N ALA A 59 -6.72 -4.60 11.65
CA ALA A 59 -5.26 -4.48 11.72
C ALA A 59 -4.82 -3.00 11.64
N TYR A 60 -5.31 -2.18 12.53
CA TYR A 60 -5.12 -0.72 12.50
C TYR A 60 -3.65 -0.30 12.50
N LEU A 61 -2.81 -0.97 13.29
CA LEU A 61 -1.38 -0.66 13.37
C LEU A 61 -0.70 -0.88 12.01
N LEU A 62 -1.03 -1.97 11.33
CA LEU A 62 -0.49 -2.28 10.01
C LEU A 62 -0.95 -1.27 8.96
N ALA A 63 -2.22 -0.85 9.01
CA ALA A 63 -2.74 0.19 8.14
C ALA A 63 -2.01 1.53 8.33
N PHE A 64 -1.78 1.97 9.57
CA PHE A 64 -1.04 3.19 9.86
C PHE A 64 0.41 3.13 9.41
N VAL A 65 1.10 2.02 9.64
CA VAL A 65 2.49 1.83 9.17
C VAL A 65 2.56 1.87 7.66
N LEU A 66 1.61 1.21 6.96
CA LEU A 66 1.56 1.23 5.51
C LEU A 66 1.40 2.65 4.95
N VAL A 67 0.50 3.44 5.51
CA VAL A 67 0.27 4.82 5.05
C VAL A 67 1.45 5.72 5.39
N LEU A 68 1.95 5.69 6.63
CA LEU A 68 3.02 6.59 7.06
C LEU A 68 4.36 6.25 6.42
N VAL A 69 4.76 4.98 6.41
CA VAL A 69 6.07 4.57 5.93
C VAL A 69 6.07 4.38 4.42
N TYR A 70 5.15 3.56 3.88
CA TYR A 70 5.15 3.27 2.45
C TYR A 70 4.61 4.45 1.63
N ALA A 71 3.38 4.90 1.88
CA ALA A 71 2.81 5.99 1.09
C ALA A 71 3.46 7.34 1.43
N GLY A 72 3.67 7.63 2.73
CA GLY A 72 4.20 8.92 3.18
C GLY A 72 5.71 9.08 2.93
N ALA A 73 6.55 8.13 3.31
CA ALA A 73 8.00 8.29 3.19
C ALA A 73 8.54 7.74 1.86
N VAL A 74 8.26 6.47 1.55
CA VAL A 74 8.90 5.80 0.40
C VAL A 74 8.34 6.31 -0.93
N VAL A 75 7.02 6.30 -1.10
CA VAL A 75 6.39 6.73 -2.37
C VAL A 75 6.52 8.23 -2.57
N ALA A 76 6.41 9.04 -1.50
CA ALA A 76 6.61 10.49 -1.59
C ALA A 76 8.04 10.84 -2.02
N LEU A 77 9.07 10.16 -1.46
CA LEU A 77 10.46 10.33 -1.89
C LEU A 77 10.64 9.88 -3.35
N PHE A 78 10.05 8.75 -3.71
CA PHE A 78 10.12 8.22 -5.07
C PHE A 78 9.46 9.16 -6.09
N LEU A 79 8.28 9.72 -5.76
CA LEU A 79 7.61 10.75 -6.56
C LEU A 79 8.48 11.99 -6.76
N PHE A 80 9.13 12.45 -5.68
CA PHE A 80 10.03 13.60 -5.75
C PHE A 80 11.22 13.35 -6.69
N ILE A 81 11.83 12.16 -6.61
CA ILE A 81 12.94 11.77 -7.49
C ILE A 81 12.49 11.69 -8.95
N ILE A 82 11.35 11.04 -9.22
CA ILE A 82 10.81 10.92 -10.58
C ILE A 82 10.47 12.31 -11.14
N MET A 83 9.85 13.17 -10.35
CA MET A 83 9.50 14.52 -10.78
C MET A 83 10.74 15.34 -11.13
N LEU A 84 11.87 15.15 -10.44
CA LEU A 84 13.15 15.79 -10.79
C LEU A 84 13.76 15.21 -12.06
N LEU A 85 13.62 13.89 -12.31
CA LEU A 85 14.17 13.25 -13.51
C LEU A 85 13.29 13.47 -14.75
N ASP A 86 11.97 13.61 -14.59
CA ASP A 86 10.99 13.68 -15.69
C ASP A 86 10.87 15.10 -16.31
N MET A 87 11.89 15.94 -16.18
CA MET A 87 11.95 17.24 -16.86
C MET A 87 11.99 17.15 -18.39
N GLN A 88 11.95 15.95 -19.00
CA GLN A 88 12.08 15.72 -20.45
C GLN A 88 10.92 14.95 -21.12
N GLY A 89 9.82 14.64 -20.45
CA GLY A 89 8.89 13.66 -21.00
C GLY A 89 7.47 14.11 -21.24
N GLY A 90 7.23 15.00 -22.17
CA GLY A 90 5.92 15.21 -22.79
C GLY A 90 5.58 14.10 -23.79
N GLN A 91 5.28 12.87 -23.36
CA GLN A 91 4.73 11.87 -24.28
C GLN A 91 3.20 11.92 -24.25
N THR A 92 2.66 12.33 -25.41
CA THR A 92 1.23 12.34 -25.71
C THR A 92 0.62 10.94 -25.54
N TRP A 93 -0.49 10.91 -24.83
CA TRP A 93 -1.28 9.72 -24.55
C TRP A 93 -1.87 9.16 -25.86
N ARG A 94 -1.15 8.27 -26.51
CA ARG A 94 -1.64 7.55 -27.67
C ARG A 94 -2.01 6.14 -27.22
N LEU A 95 -3.30 5.93 -27.00
CA LEU A 95 -3.86 4.60 -26.72
C LEU A 95 -3.51 3.66 -27.88
N ARG A 96 -2.57 2.78 -27.68
CA ARG A 96 -2.27 1.70 -28.61
C ARG A 96 -3.26 0.55 -28.36
N GLY A 97 -3.67 -0.15 -29.42
CA GLY A 97 -4.64 -1.27 -29.30
C GLY A 97 -4.25 -2.34 -28.28
N LEU A 98 -2.95 -2.51 -27.97
CA LEU A 98 -2.45 -3.40 -26.93
C LEU A 98 -2.84 -2.94 -25.51
N ASP A 99 -2.86 -1.63 -25.28
CA ASP A 99 -3.24 -1.04 -23.99
C ASP A 99 -4.74 -1.23 -23.74
N LEU A 100 -5.54 -1.15 -24.81
CA LEU A 100 -6.99 -1.40 -24.77
C LEU A 100 -7.30 -2.89 -24.51
N PHE A 101 -6.54 -3.80 -25.12
CA PHE A 101 -6.68 -5.23 -24.88
C PHE A 101 -6.30 -5.60 -23.44
N ALA A 102 -5.19 -5.07 -22.93
CA ALA A 102 -4.79 -5.25 -21.54
C ALA A 102 -5.84 -4.70 -20.57
N ALA A 103 -6.39 -3.52 -20.81
CA ALA A 103 -7.47 -2.94 -20.02
C ALA A 103 -8.75 -3.80 -20.06
N ALA A 104 -9.09 -4.38 -21.21
CA ALA A 104 -10.23 -5.27 -21.35
C ALA A 104 -10.05 -6.59 -20.58
N VAL A 105 -8.86 -7.19 -20.64
CA VAL A 105 -8.54 -8.41 -19.86
C VAL A 105 -8.63 -8.14 -18.36
N VAL A 106 -8.13 -7.00 -17.90
CA VAL A 106 -8.21 -6.57 -16.50
C VAL A 106 -9.66 -6.36 -16.07
N ALA A 107 -10.44 -5.66 -16.88
CA ALA A 107 -11.87 -5.44 -16.62
C ALA A 107 -12.62 -6.78 -16.54
N ALA A 108 -12.34 -7.72 -17.43
CA ALA A 108 -12.92 -9.06 -17.42
C ALA A 108 -12.57 -9.85 -16.16
N LEU A 109 -11.29 -9.79 -15.72
CA LEU A 109 -10.84 -10.43 -14.48
C LEU A 109 -11.49 -9.79 -13.24
N LEU A 110 -11.63 -8.47 -13.23
CA LEU A 110 -12.31 -7.76 -12.14
C LEU A 110 -13.79 -8.12 -12.07
N ILE A 111 -14.49 -8.14 -13.22
CA ILE A 111 -15.92 -8.52 -13.29
C ILE A 111 -16.09 -9.99 -12.86
N THR A 112 -15.21 -10.89 -13.31
CA THR A 112 -15.26 -12.31 -12.94
C THR A 112 -14.96 -12.52 -11.46
N GLY A 113 -13.97 -11.83 -10.92
CA GLY A 113 -13.64 -11.86 -9.49
C GLY A 113 -14.78 -11.33 -8.62
N LEU A 114 -15.41 -10.22 -9.05
CA LEU A 114 -16.55 -9.63 -8.36
C LEU A 114 -17.78 -10.56 -8.38
N ASN A 115 -18.05 -11.20 -9.52
CA ASN A 115 -19.13 -12.19 -9.63
C ASN A 115 -18.87 -13.43 -8.76
N LEU A 116 -17.65 -13.96 -8.75
CA LEU A 116 -17.28 -15.08 -7.89
C LEU A 116 -17.44 -14.74 -6.41
N LEU A 117 -17.05 -13.53 -6.00
CA LEU A 117 -17.23 -13.05 -4.63
C LEU A 117 -18.71 -12.87 -4.29
N ALA A 118 -19.52 -12.33 -5.21
CA ALA A 118 -20.96 -12.15 -5.02
C ALA A 118 -21.70 -13.49 -4.92
N ILE A 119 -21.29 -14.50 -5.72
CA ILE A 119 -21.92 -15.82 -5.74
C ILE A 119 -21.44 -16.69 -4.57
N ARG A 120 -20.16 -16.63 -4.22
CA ARG A 120 -19.58 -17.37 -3.08
C ARG A 120 -19.61 -16.61 -1.76
N GLY A 121 -20.20 -15.43 -1.73
CA GLY A 121 -20.17 -14.41 -0.66
C GLY A 121 -20.81 -14.77 0.67
N ARG A 122 -20.56 -15.97 1.17
CA ARG A 122 -20.58 -16.31 2.58
C ARG A 122 -19.16 -16.56 3.07
N LEU A 123 -18.35 -15.52 3.07
CA LEU A 123 -17.22 -15.48 3.98
C LEU A 123 -17.86 -15.28 5.36
N GLU A 124 -17.92 -16.35 6.10
CA GLU A 124 -18.35 -16.36 7.50
C GLU A 124 -17.41 -15.39 8.22
N SER A 125 -17.96 -14.25 8.63
CA SER A 125 -17.20 -13.26 9.39
C SER A 125 -16.75 -13.95 10.66
N ALA A 126 -15.46 -14.15 10.82
CA ALA A 126 -14.91 -14.61 12.10
C ALA A 126 -15.44 -13.67 13.19
N PRO A 127 -15.92 -14.20 14.33
CA PRO A 127 -16.48 -13.39 15.39
C PRO A 127 -15.44 -12.36 15.81
N ALA A 128 -15.79 -11.09 15.60
CA ALA A 128 -14.97 -9.96 16.05
C ALA A 128 -14.94 -10.02 17.58
N THR A 129 -13.91 -10.63 18.12
CA THR A 129 -13.60 -10.50 19.54
C THR A 129 -13.27 -9.04 19.78
N GLY A 130 -14.22 -8.33 20.39
CA GLY A 130 -14.16 -6.89 20.61
C GLY A 130 -13.07 -6.49 21.60
N HIS A 131 -11.82 -6.68 21.20
CA HIS A 131 -10.68 -6.14 21.93
C HIS A 131 -10.57 -4.66 21.60
N SER A 132 -10.60 -3.83 22.64
CA SER A 132 -10.34 -2.41 22.45
C SER A 132 -8.96 -2.22 21.81
N VAL A 133 -8.85 -1.28 20.85
CA VAL A 133 -7.60 -1.01 20.11
C VAL A 133 -6.40 -0.84 21.05
N GLY A 134 -6.61 -0.24 22.22
CA GLY A 134 -5.55 -0.03 23.22
C GLY A 134 -5.07 -1.32 23.90
N SER A 135 -5.96 -2.28 24.18
CA SER A 135 -5.56 -3.56 24.77
C SER A 135 -4.82 -4.44 23.76
N SER A 136 -5.26 -4.42 22.52
CA SER A 136 -4.57 -5.11 21.40
C SER A 136 -3.17 -4.56 21.17
N LEU A 137 -3.00 -3.24 21.22
CA LEU A 137 -1.69 -2.59 21.04
C LEU A 137 -0.73 -2.94 22.17
N LYS A 138 -1.20 -2.96 23.42
CA LYS A 138 -0.39 -3.34 24.59
C LYS A 138 0.06 -4.80 24.52
N LEU A 139 -0.82 -5.71 24.13
CA LEU A 139 -0.50 -7.12 23.94
C LEU A 139 0.50 -7.31 22.80
N TYR A 140 0.32 -6.60 21.71
CA TYR A 140 1.22 -6.62 20.56
C TYR A 140 2.64 -6.15 20.94
N SER A 141 2.75 -5.02 21.65
CA SER A 141 4.05 -4.51 22.09
C SER A 141 4.75 -5.49 23.05
N TYR A 142 4.01 -6.10 23.97
CA TYR A 142 4.57 -7.10 24.88
C TYR A 142 5.10 -8.32 24.11
N GLN A 143 4.37 -8.86 23.16
CA GLN A 143 4.82 -9.97 22.34
C GLN A 143 6.03 -9.60 21.47
N LEU A 144 6.06 -8.38 20.94
CA LEU A 144 7.15 -7.88 20.10
C LEU A 144 8.49 -7.85 20.87
N PHE A 145 8.44 -7.39 22.14
CA PHE A 145 9.65 -7.27 22.97
C PHE A 145 9.98 -8.49 23.84
N THR A 146 9.16 -9.54 23.80
CA THR A 146 9.43 -10.81 24.50
C THR A 146 9.68 -11.94 23.52
N THR A 147 8.66 -12.32 22.76
CA THR A 147 8.72 -13.49 21.86
C THR A 147 9.46 -13.19 20.57
N TYR A 148 9.28 -11.95 20.03
CA TYR A 148 9.85 -11.52 18.74
C TYR A 148 11.04 -10.56 18.91
N LEU A 149 11.77 -10.65 20.02
CA LEU A 149 12.91 -9.79 20.31
C LEU A 149 14.02 -9.92 19.26
N LEU A 150 14.30 -11.13 18.79
CA LEU A 150 15.34 -11.39 17.80
C LEU A 150 15.04 -10.74 16.43
N PRO A 151 13.85 -10.87 15.81
CA PRO A 151 13.49 -10.11 14.62
C PRO A 151 13.60 -8.59 14.81
N VAL A 152 13.20 -8.06 15.96
CA VAL A 152 13.30 -6.61 16.25
C VAL A 152 14.75 -6.14 16.25
N GLN A 153 15.64 -6.95 16.82
CA GLN A 153 17.08 -6.65 16.83
C GLN A 153 17.68 -6.64 15.43
N VAL A 154 17.30 -7.62 14.59
CA VAL A 154 17.73 -7.68 13.19
C VAL A 154 17.23 -6.45 12.40
N MET A 155 16.01 -6.02 12.64
CA MET A 155 15.48 -4.78 12.02
C MET A 155 16.26 -3.54 12.50
N GLY A 156 16.67 -3.48 13.76
CA GLY A 156 17.52 -2.41 14.27
C GLY A 156 18.87 -2.33 13.54
N PHE A 157 19.52 -3.46 13.32
CA PHE A 157 20.76 -3.53 12.52
C PHE A 157 20.52 -3.12 11.06
N LEU A 158 19.40 -3.54 10.47
CA LEU A 158 19.05 -3.16 9.10
C LEU A 158 18.88 -1.64 8.96
N LEU A 159 18.20 -1.00 9.91
CA LEU A 159 18.05 0.46 9.95
C LEU A 159 19.40 1.16 10.10
N LEU A 160 20.30 0.65 10.94
CA LEU A 160 21.64 1.19 11.10
C LEU A 160 22.44 1.09 9.79
N ILE A 161 22.42 -0.06 9.13
CA ILE A 161 23.10 -0.27 7.85
C ILE A 161 22.50 0.64 6.76
N ALA A 162 21.18 0.78 6.73
CA ALA A 162 20.50 1.68 5.77
C ALA A 162 20.93 3.15 5.98
N MET A 163 21.00 3.62 7.23
CA MET A 163 21.46 4.95 7.55
C MET A 163 22.93 5.19 7.16
N LEU A 164 23.81 4.25 7.47
CA LEU A 164 25.21 4.31 7.06
C LEU A 164 25.36 4.30 5.53
N GLY A 165 24.54 3.47 4.84
CA GLY A 165 24.52 3.42 3.39
C GLY A 165 24.18 4.76 2.75
N VAL A 166 23.17 5.46 3.25
CA VAL A 166 22.79 6.80 2.77
C VAL A 166 23.93 7.81 2.98
N ILE A 167 24.57 7.82 4.15
CA ILE A 167 25.68 8.73 4.48
C ILE A 167 26.88 8.48 3.54
N VAL A 168 27.23 7.21 3.31
CA VAL A 168 28.37 6.84 2.44
C VAL A 168 28.10 7.24 1.00
N LEU A 169 26.87 7.02 0.50
CA LEU A 169 26.50 7.41 -0.86
C LEU A 169 26.49 8.94 -1.06
N SER A 170 25.98 9.67 -0.07
CA SER A 170 25.97 11.13 -0.11
C SER A 170 27.38 11.72 -0.14
N ARG A 171 28.29 11.22 0.70
CA ARG A 171 29.66 11.71 0.81
C ARG A 171 30.53 11.40 -0.42
N ARG A 172 30.20 10.38 -1.19
CA ARG A 172 30.96 10.01 -2.40
C ARG A 172 30.83 11.04 -3.51
N ASN A 173 29.75 11.80 -3.53
CA ASN A 173 29.53 12.84 -4.55
C ASN A 173 30.38 14.09 -4.29
N GLU A 174 30.56 14.49 -3.05
CA GLU A 174 31.38 15.68 -2.71
C GLU A 174 32.86 15.51 -3.12
N ARG A 175 33.42 14.31 -2.97
CA ARG A 175 34.83 14.04 -3.35
C ARG A 175 35.11 14.07 -4.87
N ARG A 176 34.10 14.00 -5.72
CA ARG A 176 34.28 14.09 -7.17
C ARG A 176 34.31 15.54 -7.65
N GLU A 177 33.61 16.43 -6.96
CA GLU A 177 33.62 17.87 -7.31
C GLU A 177 34.92 18.56 -6.89
N ASP A 178 35.57 18.08 -5.82
CA ASP A 178 36.88 18.63 -5.36
C ASP A 178 38.07 18.15 -6.21
N SER A 179 37.85 17.27 -7.19
CA SER A 179 38.93 16.69 -8.04
C SER A 179 38.91 17.16 -9.52
N GLU A 180 37.99 18.03 -9.91
CA GLU A 180 37.93 18.72 -11.21
C GLU A 180 38.26 20.21 -11.05
#